data_76414da31508b34d888f6a90eade8962
#
_entry.id   76414da31508b34d888f6a90eade8962
#
_cell.length_a   1.000
_cell.length_b   1.000
_cell.length_c   1.000
_cell.angle_alpha   90.00
_cell.angle_beta   90.00
_cell.angle_gamma   90.00
#
_symmetry.space_group_name_H-M   'P 1'
#
loop_
_entity.id
_entity.type
_entity.pdbx_description
1 polymer ?
#
loop_
_entity_poly.entity_id
_entity_poly.type
_entity_poly.pdbx_seq_one_letter_code
_entity_poly.pdbx_strand_id
1 'polypeptide(L)'
;LVLVTMIAIHYFSHKRLNNAENRNFVCFLAFSGVYVVLDMLSAVIAGGGSSEGCRGSALVLTLYYFCDVILTYGLFCYIRIVTGRQKEKYKWLKTCWVVLPAAMLLAVTANLRTGWLFYFNQEGRFIRGSFHFLIYGYVFFFMLVIVAFMFRYGKTAEKETRRTIWRFWFIEAACLFLQIATERILLTGFGLSVGLWLIYLTMNNPGEYTDSMTGLFDKQYFDKWIGEKLYRKESFHLLAVDACNIKQINRIYGTRVGDQLLIRAAKGF
;
A
#
# COMPACT_ATOMS: atom_id res chain seq x y z
N LEU A 1 1.53 13.57 6.09
CA LEU A 1 2.81 13.55 5.40
C LEU A 1 3.91 12.94 6.30
N VAL A 2 4.13 13.46 7.53
CA VAL A 2 5.16 12.97 8.47
C VAL A 2 5.10 11.45 8.65
N LEU A 3 3.90 10.89 8.89
CA LEU A 3 3.73 9.45 9.08
C LEU A 3 4.17 8.65 7.84
N VAL A 4 3.78 9.08 6.64
CA VAL A 4 4.16 8.41 5.39
C VAL A 4 5.67 8.49 5.16
N THR A 5 6.28 9.65 5.45
CA THR A 5 7.73 9.83 5.36
C THR A 5 8.49 8.93 6.34
N MET A 6 8.02 8.83 7.60
CA MET A 6 8.60 7.91 8.59
C MET A 6 8.53 6.45 8.15
N ILE A 7 7.38 6.03 7.60
CA ILE A 7 7.22 4.69 7.04
C ILE A 7 8.23 4.46 5.90
N ALA A 8 8.38 5.43 4.99
CA ALA A 8 9.30 5.31 3.86
C ALA A 8 10.75 5.19 4.34
N ILE A 9 11.20 6.06 5.24
CA ILE A 9 12.56 6.01 5.80
C ILE A 9 12.81 4.65 6.46
N HIS A 10 11.92 4.21 7.34
CA HIS A 10 12.08 2.94 8.03
C HIS A 10 11.99 1.74 7.09
N TYR A 11 11.12 1.81 6.08
CA TYR A 11 10.99 0.76 5.07
C TYR A 11 12.28 0.56 4.29
N PHE A 12 12.90 1.62 3.80
CA PHE A 12 14.12 1.56 2.97
C PHE A 12 15.41 1.37 3.77
N SER A 13 15.39 1.58 5.09
CA SER A 13 16.55 1.32 5.96
C SER A 13 16.81 -0.17 6.25
N HIS A 14 15.86 -1.05 5.92
CA HIS A 14 15.96 -2.48 6.21
C HIS A 14 15.97 -3.33 4.92
N LYS A 15 16.75 -4.41 4.93
CA LYS A 15 16.73 -5.41 3.83
C LYS A 15 15.34 -6.04 3.70
N ARG A 16 14.85 -6.17 2.49
CA ARG A 16 13.51 -6.68 2.19
C ARG A 16 13.52 -7.75 1.11
N LEU A 17 12.52 -8.63 1.17
CA LEU A 17 12.24 -9.59 0.10
C LEU A 17 11.85 -8.88 -1.20
N ASN A 18 12.42 -9.30 -2.32
CA ASN A 18 11.93 -8.89 -3.63
C ASN A 18 10.77 -9.81 -4.06
N ASN A 19 9.62 -9.68 -3.37
CA ASN A 19 8.40 -10.40 -3.70
C ASN A 19 7.31 -9.45 -4.23
N ALA A 20 6.22 -10.03 -4.75
CA ALA A 20 5.13 -9.26 -5.33
C ALA A 20 4.45 -8.35 -4.28
N GLU A 21 4.37 -8.82 -3.03
CA GLU A 21 3.77 -8.12 -1.92
C GLU A 21 4.54 -6.82 -1.60
N ASN A 22 5.87 -6.92 -1.43
CA ASN A 22 6.72 -5.77 -1.16
C ASN A 22 6.78 -4.79 -2.34
N ARG A 23 6.83 -5.27 -3.60
CA ARG A 23 6.78 -4.38 -4.77
C ARG A 23 5.48 -3.58 -4.83
N ASN A 24 4.34 -4.22 -4.56
CA ASN A 24 3.06 -3.52 -4.52
C ASN A 24 2.98 -2.55 -3.34
N PHE A 25 3.54 -2.91 -2.19
CA PHE A 25 3.61 -2.01 -1.05
C PHE A 25 4.45 -0.76 -1.36
N VAL A 26 5.61 -0.90 -2.02
CA VAL A 26 6.44 0.25 -2.44
C VAL A 26 5.68 1.16 -3.40
N CYS A 27 5.00 0.60 -4.40
CA CYS A 27 4.16 1.39 -5.29
C CYS A 27 3.05 2.12 -4.52
N PHE A 28 2.36 1.41 -3.63
CA PHE A 28 1.30 1.98 -2.80
C PHE A 28 1.82 3.09 -1.88
N LEU A 29 2.99 2.89 -1.25
CA LEU A 29 3.67 3.89 -0.41
C LEU A 29 4.04 5.14 -1.20
N ALA A 30 4.62 4.98 -2.39
CA ALA A 30 5.01 6.10 -3.25
C ALA A 30 3.80 6.92 -3.71
N PHE A 31 2.75 6.26 -4.21
CA PHE A 31 1.51 6.93 -4.59
C PHE A 31 0.80 7.59 -3.40
N SER A 32 0.84 6.97 -2.21
CA SER A 32 0.27 7.55 -0.98
C SER A 32 1.01 8.82 -0.57
N GLY A 33 2.34 8.85 -0.72
CA GLY A 33 3.14 10.05 -0.46
C GLY A 33 2.73 11.21 -1.36
N VAL A 34 2.62 10.96 -2.66
CA VAL A 34 2.16 11.94 -3.65
C VAL A 34 0.73 12.39 -3.36
N TYR A 35 -0.16 11.44 -3.07
CA TYR A 35 -1.57 11.72 -2.75
C TYR A 35 -1.71 12.65 -1.54
N VAL A 36 -1.00 12.38 -0.44
CA VAL A 36 -1.09 13.21 0.77
C VAL A 36 -0.62 14.66 0.50
N VAL A 37 0.42 14.83 -0.34
CA VAL A 37 0.84 16.19 -0.76
C VAL A 37 -0.24 16.86 -1.58
N LEU A 38 -0.81 16.15 -2.56
CA LEU A 38 -1.89 16.69 -3.39
C LEU A 38 -3.17 16.96 -2.60
N ASP A 39 -3.48 16.15 -1.58
CA ASP A 39 -4.59 16.35 -0.65
C ASP A 39 -4.44 17.68 0.12
N MET A 40 -3.23 17.93 0.66
CA MET A 40 -2.94 19.21 1.32
C MET A 40 -3.05 20.41 0.37
N LEU A 41 -2.54 20.28 -0.86
CA LEU A 41 -2.65 21.32 -1.87
C LEU A 41 -4.10 21.56 -2.30
N SER A 42 -4.89 20.47 -2.45
CA SER A 42 -6.30 20.56 -2.80
C SER A 42 -7.12 21.29 -1.72
N ALA A 43 -6.78 21.11 -0.43
CA ALA A 43 -7.38 21.82 0.70
C ALA A 43 -7.16 23.34 0.61
N VAL A 44 -5.92 23.75 0.30
CA VAL A 44 -5.58 25.17 0.13
C VAL A 44 -6.34 25.78 -1.05
N ILE A 45 -6.39 25.06 -2.18
CA ILE A 45 -7.12 25.50 -3.38
C ILE A 45 -8.63 25.64 -3.11
N ALA A 46 -9.23 24.63 -2.45
CA ALA A 46 -10.65 24.65 -2.12
C ALA A 46 -11.00 25.75 -1.10
N GLY A 47 -10.07 26.14 -0.22
CA GLY A 47 -10.22 27.21 0.76
C GLY A 47 -10.18 28.63 0.18
N GLY A 48 -10.01 28.82 -1.13
CA GLY A 48 -10.05 30.13 -1.79
C GLY A 48 -8.71 30.85 -1.90
N GLY A 49 -7.60 30.13 -1.76
CA GLY A 49 -6.24 30.71 -1.70
C GLY A 49 -5.58 31.11 -3.04
N SER A 50 -6.25 31.02 -4.19
CA SER A 50 -5.54 31.33 -5.45
C SER A 50 -6.42 32.03 -6.49
N SER A 51 -6.32 33.35 -6.54
CA SER A 51 -6.88 34.16 -7.65
C SER A 51 -6.00 34.14 -8.92
N GLU A 52 -4.77 33.67 -8.87
CA GLU A 52 -3.80 33.84 -9.97
C GLU A 52 -3.49 32.58 -10.80
N GLY A 53 -4.19 31.45 -10.63
CA GLY A 53 -3.77 30.24 -11.34
C GLY A 53 -4.81 29.18 -11.58
N CYS A 54 -6.01 29.52 -12.11
CA CYS A 54 -7.06 28.53 -12.39
C CYS A 54 -6.57 27.28 -13.14
N ARG A 55 -5.60 27.42 -14.06
CA ARG A 55 -5.04 26.26 -14.78
C ARG A 55 -4.14 25.39 -13.90
N GLY A 56 -3.28 26.00 -13.07
CA GLY A 56 -2.42 25.26 -12.14
C GLY A 56 -3.26 24.52 -11.09
N SER A 57 -4.26 25.20 -10.53
CA SER A 57 -5.20 24.61 -9.56
C SER A 57 -6.00 23.45 -10.16
N ALA A 58 -6.44 23.58 -11.42
CA ALA A 58 -7.12 22.50 -12.13
C ALA A 58 -6.23 21.28 -12.35
N LEU A 59 -4.95 21.48 -12.66
CA LEU A 59 -3.99 20.38 -12.80
C LEU A 59 -3.74 19.65 -11.48
N VAL A 60 -3.54 20.39 -10.38
CA VAL A 60 -3.35 19.81 -9.03
C VAL A 60 -4.55 18.95 -8.64
N LEU A 61 -5.79 19.47 -8.80
CA LEU A 61 -6.99 18.70 -8.49
C LEU A 61 -7.19 17.50 -9.42
N THR A 62 -6.84 17.63 -10.70
CA THR A 62 -6.88 16.49 -11.62
C THR A 62 -5.89 15.40 -11.19
N LEU A 63 -4.66 15.76 -10.80
CA LEU A 63 -3.67 14.82 -10.28
C LEU A 63 -4.12 14.21 -8.94
N TYR A 64 -4.74 14.99 -8.07
CA TYR A 64 -5.32 14.49 -6.82
C TYR A 64 -6.35 13.39 -7.07
N TYR A 65 -7.36 13.64 -7.90
CA TYR A 65 -8.38 12.62 -8.23
C TYR A 65 -7.80 11.45 -9.03
N PHE A 66 -6.79 11.70 -9.86
CA PHE A 66 -6.07 10.63 -10.56
C PHE A 66 -5.38 9.67 -9.58
N CYS A 67 -4.66 10.22 -8.57
CA CYS A 67 -4.05 9.44 -7.51
C CYS A 67 -5.08 8.70 -6.66
N ASP A 68 -6.23 9.33 -6.35
CA ASP A 68 -7.32 8.71 -5.59
C ASP A 68 -7.85 7.44 -6.28
N VAL A 69 -8.09 7.52 -7.60
CA VAL A 69 -8.51 6.37 -8.41
C VAL A 69 -7.48 5.24 -8.38
N ILE A 70 -6.19 5.58 -8.54
CA ILE A 70 -5.10 4.60 -8.54
C ILE A 70 -4.94 3.95 -7.17
N LEU A 71 -4.99 4.72 -6.08
CA LEU A 71 -4.82 4.20 -4.72
C LEU A 71 -5.97 3.29 -4.31
N THR A 72 -7.20 3.67 -4.61
CA THR A 72 -8.38 2.86 -4.34
C THR A 72 -8.30 1.51 -5.05
N TYR A 73 -7.91 1.50 -6.32
CA TYR A 73 -7.69 0.27 -7.08
C TYR A 73 -6.46 -0.51 -6.58
N GLY A 74 -5.38 0.20 -6.24
CA GLY A 74 -4.15 -0.38 -5.70
C GLY A 74 -4.37 -1.14 -4.39
N LEU A 75 -5.20 -0.59 -3.50
CA LEU A 75 -5.61 -1.26 -2.26
C LEU A 75 -6.36 -2.56 -2.54
N PHE A 76 -7.28 -2.55 -3.49
CA PHE A 76 -7.98 -3.76 -3.92
C PHE A 76 -7.01 -4.82 -4.48
N CYS A 77 -6.06 -4.41 -5.33
CA CYS A 77 -5.02 -5.29 -5.86
C CYS A 77 -4.13 -5.88 -4.75
N TYR A 78 -3.76 -5.06 -3.78
CA TYR A 78 -3.00 -5.49 -2.61
C TYR A 78 -3.73 -6.59 -1.83
N ILE A 79 -5.01 -6.37 -1.52
CA ILE A 79 -5.85 -7.35 -0.80
C ILE A 79 -5.96 -8.68 -1.57
N ARG A 80 -6.07 -8.63 -2.90
CA ARG A 80 -6.07 -9.83 -3.75
C ARG A 80 -4.75 -10.62 -3.67
N ILE A 81 -3.63 -9.92 -3.57
CA ILE A 81 -2.31 -10.55 -3.41
C ILE A 81 -2.22 -11.27 -2.09
N VAL A 82 -2.52 -10.56 -1.00
CA VAL A 82 -2.42 -11.08 0.38
C VAL A 82 -3.37 -12.26 0.64
N THR A 83 -4.53 -12.27 -0.04
CA THR A 83 -5.47 -13.41 0.04
C THR A 83 -5.13 -14.56 -0.92
N GLY A 84 -4.01 -14.49 -1.64
CA GLY A 84 -3.57 -15.52 -2.60
C GLY A 84 -4.42 -15.60 -3.88
N ARG A 85 -5.23 -14.58 -4.17
CA ARG A 85 -6.16 -14.54 -5.31
C ARG A 85 -5.67 -13.64 -6.45
N GLN A 86 -4.37 -13.69 -6.76
CA GLN A 86 -3.79 -12.90 -7.86
C GLN A 86 -4.30 -13.33 -9.24
N LYS A 87 -4.55 -14.63 -9.44
CA LYS A 87 -5.03 -15.18 -10.71
C LYS A 87 -6.54 -15.37 -10.65
N GLU A 88 -7.28 -14.55 -11.41
CA GLU A 88 -8.71 -14.74 -11.61
C GLU A 88 -8.98 -15.96 -12.48
N LYS A 89 -9.93 -16.80 -12.04
CA LYS A 89 -10.37 -17.97 -12.81
C LYS A 89 -11.10 -17.56 -14.10
N TYR A 90 -11.82 -16.43 -14.06
CA TYR A 90 -12.62 -15.92 -15.17
C TYR A 90 -12.00 -14.67 -15.79
N LYS A 91 -11.72 -14.69 -17.09
CA LYS A 91 -11.13 -13.57 -17.84
C LYS A 91 -12.00 -12.31 -17.78
N TRP A 92 -13.33 -12.45 -17.89
CA TRP A 92 -14.25 -11.32 -17.84
C TRP A 92 -14.21 -10.53 -16.54
N LEU A 93 -14.09 -11.22 -15.39
CA LEU A 93 -13.91 -10.58 -14.09
C LEU A 93 -12.62 -9.73 -14.07
N LYS A 94 -11.52 -10.25 -14.60
CA LYS A 94 -10.27 -9.50 -14.73
C LYS A 94 -10.45 -8.24 -15.56
N THR A 95 -11.21 -8.35 -16.67
CA THR A 95 -11.50 -7.20 -17.54
C THR A 95 -12.34 -6.15 -16.81
N CYS A 96 -13.40 -6.55 -16.10
CA CYS A 96 -14.24 -5.64 -15.34
C CYS A 96 -13.44 -4.85 -14.28
N TRP A 97 -12.50 -5.49 -13.58
CA TRP A 97 -11.67 -4.84 -12.57
C TRP A 97 -10.72 -3.78 -13.15
N VAL A 98 -10.34 -3.89 -14.43
CA VAL A 98 -9.45 -2.93 -15.11
C VAL A 98 -10.24 -1.84 -15.82
N VAL A 99 -11.39 -2.19 -16.41
CA VAL A 99 -12.21 -1.23 -17.20
C VAL A 99 -12.76 -0.11 -16.34
N LEU A 100 -13.23 -0.40 -15.13
CA LEU A 100 -13.82 0.64 -14.27
C LEU A 100 -12.79 1.70 -13.81
N PRO A 101 -11.61 1.35 -13.29
CA PRO A 101 -10.56 2.33 -13.03
C PRO A 101 -10.13 3.10 -14.28
N ALA A 102 -9.96 2.43 -15.41
CA ALA A 102 -9.59 3.07 -16.68
C ALA A 102 -10.64 4.08 -17.14
N ALA A 103 -11.93 3.74 -17.07
CA ALA A 103 -13.03 4.64 -17.39
C ALA A 103 -13.05 5.86 -16.45
N MET A 104 -12.78 5.65 -15.14
CA MET A 104 -12.72 6.75 -14.17
C MET A 104 -11.52 7.66 -14.42
N LEU A 105 -10.34 7.11 -14.76
CA LEU A 105 -9.17 7.91 -15.15
C LEU A 105 -9.45 8.73 -16.42
N LEU A 106 -10.15 8.17 -17.41
CA LEU A 106 -10.59 8.91 -18.60
C LEU A 106 -11.57 10.03 -18.23
N ALA A 107 -12.52 9.80 -17.33
CA ALA A 107 -13.43 10.82 -16.86
C ALA A 107 -12.71 11.97 -16.14
N VAL A 108 -11.72 11.63 -15.28
CA VAL A 108 -10.90 12.64 -14.58
C VAL A 108 -10.07 13.47 -15.57
N THR A 109 -9.46 12.85 -16.58
CA THR A 109 -8.70 13.58 -17.60
C THR A 109 -9.59 14.42 -18.52
N ALA A 110 -10.76 13.89 -18.92
CA ALA A 110 -11.75 14.62 -19.71
C ALA A 110 -12.29 15.84 -18.97
N ASN A 111 -12.29 15.83 -17.63
CA ASN A 111 -12.76 16.93 -16.81
C ASN A 111 -12.03 18.25 -17.07
N LEU A 112 -10.76 18.21 -17.49
CA LEU A 112 -10.01 19.43 -17.85
C LEU A 112 -10.68 20.24 -18.97
N ARG A 113 -11.51 19.59 -19.80
CA ARG A 113 -12.27 20.26 -20.89
C ARG A 113 -13.75 20.39 -20.57
N THR A 114 -14.33 19.44 -19.85
CA THR A 114 -15.78 19.35 -19.66
C THR A 114 -16.29 20.03 -18.40
N GLY A 115 -15.45 20.12 -17.35
CA GLY A 115 -15.88 20.63 -16.05
C GLY A 115 -16.94 19.77 -15.33
N TRP A 116 -17.14 18.51 -15.75
CA TRP A 116 -18.20 17.64 -15.23
C TRP A 116 -18.00 17.23 -13.77
N LEU A 117 -16.76 16.97 -13.38
CA LEU A 117 -16.45 16.57 -12.01
C LEU A 117 -16.22 17.78 -11.11
N PHE A 118 -15.49 18.78 -11.60
CA PHE A 118 -15.24 20.05 -10.93
C PHE A 118 -14.84 21.12 -11.93
N TYR A 119 -15.07 22.39 -11.59
CA TYR A 119 -14.62 23.53 -12.37
C TYR A 119 -14.34 24.73 -11.46
N PHE A 120 -13.71 25.76 -12.00
CA PHE A 120 -13.50 27.02 -11.32
C PHE A 120 -14.40 28.08 -11.93
N ASN A 121 -15.09 28.85 -11.08
CA ASN A 121 -15.90 29.97 -11.55
C ASN A 121 -15.01 31.16 -11.98
N GLN A 122 -15.64 32.26 -12.42
CA GLN A 122 -14.92 33.46 -12.86
C GLN A 122 -14.11 34.12 -11.72
N GLU A 123 -14.49 33.89 -10.47
CA GLU A 123 -13.80 34.38 -9.28
C GLU A 123 -12.63 33.45 -8.84
N GLY A 124 -12.33 32.37 -9.60
CA GLY A 124 -11.31 31.39 -9.26
C GLY A 124 -11.68 30.44 -8.12
N ARG A 125 -12.95 30.39 -7.70
CA ARG A 125 -13.40 29.47 -6.64
C ARG A 125 -13.72 28.10 -7.19
N PHE A 126 -13.32 27.08 -6.44
CA PHE A 126 -13.66 25.68 -6.72
C PHE A 126 -15.16 25.43 -6.63
N ILE A 127 -15.73 24.79 -7.64
CA ILE A 127 -17.14 24.37 -7.66
C ILE A 127 -17.20 22.89 -8.06
N ARG A 128 -17.98 22.12 -7.33
CA ARG A 128 -18.29 20.72 -7.65
C ARG A 128 -19.16 20.67 -8.89
N GLY A 129 -18.74 19.90 -9.90
CA GLY A 129 -19.51 19.69 -11.13
C GLY A 129 -20.69 18.75 -10.91
N SER A 130 -21.56 18.66 -11.91
CA SER A 130 -22.81 17.86 -11.86
C SER A 130 -22.56 16.36 -11.64
N PHE A 131 -21.39 15.85 -12.05
CA PHE A 131 -21.01 14.45 -11.90
C PHE A 131 -19.95 14.21 -10.82
N HIS A 132 -19.73 15.17 -9.92
CA HIS A 132 -18.76 15.03 -8.83
C HIS A 132 -19.00 13.78 -7.96
N PHE A 133 -20.26 13.38 -7.78
CA PHE A 133 -20.65 12.20 -7.03
C PHE A 133 -20.08 10.89 -7.57
N LEU A 134 -19.64 10.83 -8.84
CA LEU A 134 -19.03 9.64 -9.43
C LEU A 134 -17.71 9.27 -8.74
N ILE A 135 -16.97 10.26 -8.22
CA ILE A 135 -15.73 10.03 -7.48
C ILE A 135 -16.02 9.28 -6.18
N TYR A 136 -16.98 9.80 -5.40
CA TYR A 136 -17.40 9.12 -4.17
C TYR A 136 -18.03 7.74 -4.44
N GLY A 137 -18.84 7.65 -5.51
CA GLY A 137 -19.43 6.39 -5.96
C GLY A 137 -18.39 5.34 -6.32
N TYR A 138 -17.30 5.75 -6.98
CA TYR A 138 -16.16 4.89 -7.32
C TYR A 138 -15.46 4.35 -6.06
N VAL A 139 -15.11 5.22 -5.12
CA VAL A 139 -14.48 4.84 -3.84
C VAL A 139 -15.39 3.90 -3.06
N PHE A 140 -16.66 4.27 -2.90
CA PHE A 140 -17.64 3.48 -2.18
C PHE A 140 -17.87 2.10 -2.81
N PHE A 141 -17.92 2.04 -4.15
CA PHE A 141 -18.01 0.77 -4.88
C PHE A 141 -16.83 -0.15 -4.54
N PHE A 142 -15.59 0.34 -4.60
CA PHE A 142 -14.43 -0.48 -4.24
C PHE A 142 -14.40 -0.84 -2.76
N MET A 143 -14.86 0.02 -1.87
CA MET A 143 -15.02 -0.31 -0.45
C MET A 143 -15.98 -1.49 -0.25
N LEU A 144 -17.13 -1.51 -0.96
CA LEU A 144 -18.07 -2.65 -0.93
C LEU A 144 -17.46 -3.92 -1.54
N VAL A 145 -16.76 -3.78 -2.65
CA VAL A 145 -16.04 -4.90 -3.30
C VAL A 145 -15.01 -5.51 -2.36
N ILE A 146 -14.23 -4.69 -1.65
CA ILE A 146 -13.25 -5.15 -0.65
C ILE A 146 -13.95 -5.91 0.47
N VAL A 147 -15.06 -5.41 1.00
CA VAL A 147 -15.86 -6.09 2.02
C VAL A 147 -16.35 -7.45 1.52
N ALA A 148 -16.99 -7.50 0.36
CA ALA A 148 -17.47 -8.74 -0.25
C ALA A 148 -16.33 -9.74 -0.48
N PHE A 149 -15.19 -9.24 -0.95
CA PHE A 149 -14.00 -10.04 -1.19
C PHE A 149 -13.42 -10.60 0.12
N MET A 150 -13.36 -9.80 1.19
CA MET A 150 -12.91 -10.21 2.51
C MET A 150 -13.84 -11.24 3.16
N PHE A 151 -15.15 -11.12 3.02
CA PHE A 151 -16.09 -12.15 3.48
C PHE A 151 -15.90 -13.47 2.73
N ARG A 152 -15.67 -13.41 1.43
CA ARG A 152 -15.54 -14.61 0.57
C ARG A 152 -14.19 -15.30 0.70
N TYR A 153 -13.10 -14.54 0.80
CA TYR A 153 -11.73 -15.03 0.69
C TYR A 153 -10.83 -14.65 1.87
N GLY A 154 -11.27 -13.81 2.79
CA GLY A 154 -10.43 -13.33 3.88
C GLY A 154 -9.94 -14.43 4.83
N LYS A 155 -10.59 -15.60 4.84
CA LYS A 155 -10.15 -16.76 5.64
C LYS A 155 -8.81 -17.36 5.16
N THR A 156 -8.40 -17.11 3.91
CA THR A 156 -7.12 -17.58 3.36
C THR A 156 -5.94 -16.69 3.77
N ALA A 157 -6.21 -15.45 4.17
CA ALA A 157 -5.19 -14.56 4.71
C ALA A 157 -4.88 -14.88 6.17
N GLU A 158 -3.66 -14.60 6.58
CA GLU A 158 -3.24 -14.69 7.98
C GLU A 158 -4.15 -13.86 8.89
N LYS A 159 -4.36 -14.33 10.13
CA LYS A 159 -5.31 -13.73 11.07
C LYS A 159 -5.02 -12.26 11.36
N GLU A 160 -3.75 -11.90 11.55
CA GLU A 160 -3.35 -10.52 11.83
C GLU A 160 -3.54 -9.63 10.59
N THR A 161 -3.13 -10.08 9.42
CA THR A 161 -3.35 -9.38 8.16
C THR A 161 -4.84 -9.12 7.90
N ARG A 162 -5.68 -10.12 8.16
CA ARG A 162 -7.15 -9.97 8.04
C ARG A 162 -7.69 -8.91 8.99
N ARG A 163 -7.24 -8.89 10.26
CA ARG A 163 -7.64 -7.88 11.24
C ARG A 163 -7.20 -6.48 10.82
N THR A 164 -6.00 -6.37 10.29
CA THR A 164 -5.44 -5.10 9.81
C THR A 164 -6.22 -4.54 8.63
N ILE A 165 -6.59 -5.37 7.65
CA ILE A 165 -7.42 -4.95 6.53
C ILE A 165 -8.77 -4.42 7.03
N TRP A 166 -9.42 -5.10 7.99
CA TRP A 166 -10.67 -4.62 8.58
C TRP A 166 -10.49 -3.30 9.34
N ARG A 167 -9.44 -3.15 10.15
CA ARG A 167 -9.14 -1.89 10.86
C ARG A 167 -8.93 -0.74 9.87
N PHE A 168 -8.14 -0.96 8.82
CA PHE A 168 -7.92 0.00 7.76
C PHE A 168 -9.23 0.41 7.09
N TRP A 169 -10.06 -0.58 6.70
CA TRP A 169 -11.35 -0.33 6.08
C TRP A 169 -12.28 0.52 6.97
N PHE A 170 -12.37 0.23 8.27
CA PHE A 170 -13.18 1.00 9.21
C PHE A 170 -12.69 2.43 9.39
N ILE A 171 -11.37 2.64 9.44
CA ILE A 171 -10.77 3.98 9.54
C ILE A 171 -11.10 4.79 8.30
N GLU A 172 -10.90 4.24 7.10
CA GLU A 172 -11.23 4.92 5.84
C GLU A 172 -12.72 5.21 5.70
N ALA A 173 -13.58 4.26 6.06
CA ALA A 173 -15.02 4.47 6.05
C ALA A 173 -15.44 5.60 7.00
N ALA A 174 -14.89 5.65 8.21
CA ALA A 174 -15.15 6.72 9.17
C ALA A 174 -14.64 8.08 8.67
N CYS A 175 -13.42 8.13 8.12
CA CYS A 175 -12.85 9.37 7.55
C CYS A 175 -13.69 9.87 6.37
N LEU A 176 -14.09 8.99 5.46
CA LEU A 176 -14.93 9.34 4.32
C LEU A 176 -16.31 9.84 4.77
N PHE A 177 -16.94 9.16 5.73
CA PHE A 177 -18.23 9.58 6.28
C PHE A 177 -18.16 10.97 6.93
N LEU A 178 -17.15 11.20 7.79
CA LEU A 178 -16.93 12.49 8.44
C LEU A 178 -16.63 13.59 7.42
N GLN A 179 -15.86 13.31 6.37
CA GLN A 179 -15.55 14.26 5.30
C GLN A 179 -16.81 14.66 4.51
N ILE A 180 -17.70 13.69 4.21
CA ILE A 180 -18.97 13.98 3.52
C ILE A 180 -19.91 14.79 4.44
N ALA A 181 -19.98 14.45 5.73
CA ALA A 181 -20.86 15.08 6.69
C ALA A 181 -20.44 16.52 7.03
N THR A 182 -19.14 16.82 7.07
CA THR A 182 -18.63 18.13 7.51
C THR A 182 -18.36 19.09 6.36
N GLU A 183 -18.15 18.59 5.13
CA GLU A 183 -17.79 19.33 3.90
C GLU A 183 -16.56 20.27 4.01
N ARG A 184 -16.02 20.45 5.21
CA ARG A 184 -14.96 21.44 5.54
C ARG A 184 -13.62 20.80 5.85
N ILE A 185 -13.58 19.50 6.17
CA ILE A 185 -12.38 18.82 6.64
C ILE A 185 -12.02 17.71 5.65
N LEU A 186 -10.79 17.74 5.14
CA LEU A 186 -10.23 16.68 4.33
C LEU A 186 -9.58 15.65 5.27
N LEU A 187 -10.17 14.47 5.35
CA LEU A 187 -9.75 13.39 6.27
C LEU A 187 -9.25 12.14 5.54
N THR A 188 -9.49 12.02 4.23
CA THR A 188 -9.10 10.83 3.46
C THR A 188 -7.58 10.62 3.45
N GLY A 189 -6.78 11.68 3.28
CA GLY A 189 -5.31 11.59 3.36
C GLY A 189 -4.80 11.19 4.75
N PHE A 190 -5.51 11.56 5.82
CA PHE A 190 -5.19 11.12 7.18
C PHE A 190 -5.53 9.64 7.36
N GLY A 191 -6.73 9.22 6.98
CA GLY A 191 -7.17 7.81 7.04
C GLY A 191 -6.22 6.89 6.29
N LEU A 192 -5.89 7.26 5.05
CA LEU A 192 -4.91 6.55 4.23
C LEU A 192 -3.54 6.43 4.93
N SER A 193 -3.05 7.51 5.54
CA SER A 193 -1.75 7.50 6.22
C SER A 193 -1.73 6.57 7.43
N VAL A 194 -2.80 6.57 8.23
CA VAL A 194 -2.96 5.66 9.38
C VAL A 194 -3.14 4.22 8.91
N GLY A 195 -3.94 4.01 7.87
CA GLY A 195 -4.14 2.68 7.29
C GLY A 195 -2.87 2.09 6.70
N LEU A 196 -2.10 2.89 5.98
CA LEU A 196 -0.78 2.51 5.46
C LEU A 196 0.17 2.11 6.60
N TRP A 197 0.16 2.84 7.71
CA TRP A 197 0.96 2.51 8.89
C TRP A 197 0.54 1.17 9.51
N LEU A 198 -0.75 0.90 9.62
CA LEU A 198 -1.25 -0.39 10.10
C LEU A 198 -0.84 -1.55 9.19
N ILE A 199 -0.95 -1.38 7.86
CA ILE A 199 -0.46 -2.37 6.88
C ILE A 199 1.03 -2.57 7.06
N TYR A 200 1.79 -1.47 7.18
CA TYR A 200 3.22 -1.51 7.38
C TYR A 200 3.62 -2.31 8.62
N LEU A 201 3.00 -2.06 9.77
CA LEU A 201 3.27 -2.80 11.01
C LEU A 201 2.95 -4.29 10.89
N THR A 202 1.93 -4.65 10.14
CA THR A 202 1.53 -6.05 9.96
C THR A 202 2.42 -6.81 8.98
N MET A 203 2.82 -6.14 7.88
CA MET A 203 3.67 -6.75 6.86
C MET A 203 5.14 -6.81 7.24
N ASN A 204 5.56 -5.89 8.09
CA ASN A 204 6.95 -5.55 8.27
C ASN A 204 7.32 -5.58 9.75
N ASN A 205 7.22 -6.75 10.36
CA ASN A 205 7.98 -7.03 11.56
C ASN A 205 9.35 -7.61 11.12
N PRO A 206 10.36 -6.76 10.77
CA PRO A 206 11.66 -7.26 10.27
C PRO A 206 12.35 -8.16 11.27
N GLY A 207 12.03 -8.01 12.57
CA GLY A 207 12.52 -8.86 13.64
C GLY A 207 11.95 -10.27 13.65
N GLU A 208 10.83 -10.52 12.95
CA GLU A 208 10.25 -11.88 12.86
C GLU A 208 10.94 -12.77 11.85
N TYR A 209 11.71 -12.21 10.92
CA TYR A 209 12.27 -12.99 9.80
C TYR A 209 13.79 -12.94 9.74
N THR A 210 14.46 -12.34 10.72
CA THR A 210 15.91 -12.26 10.78
C THR A 210 16.43 -12.77 12.11
N ASP A 211 17.46 -13.61 12.04
CA ASP A 211 18.21 -14.02 13.21
C ASP A 211 18.94 -12.82 13.83
N SER A 212 18.67 -12.52 15.10
CA SER A 212 19.17 -11.33 15.79
C SER A 212 20.69 -11.29 15.93
N MET A 213 21.36 -12.45 15.92
CA MET A 213 22.80 -12.58 16.07
C MET A 213 23.53 -12.38 14.74
N THR A 214 23.07 -13.00 13.68
CA THR A 214 23.76 -13.03 12.38
C THR A 214 23.23 -12.00 11.39
N GLY A 215 21.98 -11.53 11.56
CA GLY A 215 21.29 -10.67 10.62
C GLY A 215 20.89 -11.38 9.32
N LEU A 216 21.06 -12.71 9.24
CA LEU A 216 20.56 -13.51 8.13
C LEU A 216 19.07 -13.79 8.31
N PHE A 217 18.42 -14.17 7.22
CA PHE A 217 17.02 -14.58 7.28
C PHE A 217 16.89 -15.91 8.03
N ASP A 218 15.82 -16.01 8.83
CA ASP A 218 15.54 -17.20 9.64
C ASP A 218 14.79 -18.29 8.87
N LYS A 219 14.43 -19.36 9.57
CA LYS A 219 13.66 -20.46 9.02
C LYS A 219 12.27 -20.04 8.54
N GLN A 220 11.60 -19.10 9.24
CA GLN A 220 10.25 -18.68 8.86
C GLN A 220 10.26 -17.94 7.53
N TYR A 221 11.31 -17.12 7.31
CA TYR A 221 11.55 -16.49 6.01
C TYR A 221 11.77 -17.51 4.90
N PHE A 222 12.60 -18.51 5.16
CA PHE A 222 12.88 -19.58 4.21
C PHE A 222 11.61 -20.33 3.80
N ASP A 223 10.79 -20.73 4.78
CA ASP A 223 9.53 -21.42 4.52
C ASP A 223 8.56 -20.60 3.67
N LYS A 224 8.45 -19.28 3.95
CA LYS A 224 7.64 -18.35 3.16
C LYS A 224 8.18 -18.20 1.73
N TRP A 225 9.49 -18.01 1.57
CA TRP A 225 10.16 -17.87 0.29
C TRP A 225 10.02 -19.10 -0.59
N ILE A 226 10.27 -20.29 -0.01
CA ILE A 226 10.17 -21.56 -0.75
C ILE A 226 8.73 -21.86 -1.15
N GLY A 227 7.76 -21.58 -0.26
CA GLY A 227 6.33 -21.71 -0.56
C GLY A 227 5.91 -20.84 -1.74
N GLU A 228 6.40 -19.60 -1.82
CA GLU A 228 6.14 -18.70 -2.95
C GLU A 228 6.77 -19.22 -4.26
N LYS A 229 8.01 -19.71 -4.23
CA LYS A 229 8.69 -20.30 -5.38
C LYS A 229 7.97 -21.54 -5.92
N LEU A 230 7.56 -22.43 -5.03
CA LEU A 230 6.80 -23.63 -5.38
C LEU A 230 5.42 -23.28 -5.96
N TYR A 231 4.72 -22.30 -5.36
CA TYR A 231 3.44 -21.84 -5.88
C TYR A 231 3.55 -21.26 -7.28
N ARG A 232 4.63 -20.52 -7.58
CA ARG A 232 4.91 -19.95 -8.91
C ARG A 232 5.47 -20.96 -9.91
N LYS A 233 5.81 -22.19 -9.46
CA LYS A 233 6.48 -23.21 -10.25
C LYS A 233 7.81 -22.71 -10.84
N GLU A 234 8.52 -21.87 -10.08
CA GLU A 234 9.86 -21.40 -10.44
C GLU A 234 10.89 -22.43 -10.03
N SER A 235 11.86 -22.71 -10.90
CA SER A 235 13.02 -23.55 -10.56
C SER A 235 14.01 -22.78 -9.69
N PHE A 236 14.60 -23.45 -8.71
CA PHE A 236 15.64 -22.89 -7.85
C PHE A 236 16.62 -24.00 -7.42
N HIS A 237 17.80 -23.59 -7.02
CA HIS A 237 18.79 -24.46 -6.40
C HIS A 237 18.87 -24.18 -4.91
N LEU A 238 18.94 -25.22 -4.11
CA LEU A 238 19.09 -25.11 -2.66
C LEU A 238 20.49 -25.63 -2.29
N LEU A 239 21.27 -24.76 -1.64
CA LEU A 239 22.56 -25.13 -1.06
C LEU A 239 22.43 -25.08 0.46
N ALA A 240 22.66 -26.22 1.10
CA ALA A 240 22.76 -26.32 2.56
C ALA A 240 24.22 -26.20 2.99
N VAL A 241 24.48 -25.24 3.89
CA VAL A 241 25.81 -25.02 4.46
C VAL A 241 25.71 -25.18 5.97
N ASP A 242 26.59 -25.97 6.56
CA ASP A 242 26.67 -26.19 8.01
C ASP A 242 28.06 -25.81 8.54
N ALA A 243 28.10 -25.20 9.72
CA ALA A 243 29.33 -24.85 10.40
C ALA A 243 29.79 -26.00 11.34
N CYS A 244 30.75 -26.75 10.88
CA CYS A 244 31.28 -27.90 11.66
C CYS A 244 31.97 -27.45 12.95
N ASN A 245 31.86 -28.29 13.99
CA ASN A 245 32.61 -28.17 15.26
C ASN A 245 32.38 -26.92 16.09
N ILE A 246 31.30 -26.14 15.88
CA ILE A 246 30.97 -24.95 16.68
C ILE A 246 30.86 -25.27 18.17
N LYS A 247 30.30 -26.46 18.54
CA LYS A 247 30.23 -26.92 19.95
C LYS A 247 31.61 -27.09 20.57
N GLN A 248 32.57 -27.59 19.81
CA GLN A 248 33.94 -27.78 20.28
C GLN A 248 34.67 -26.44 20.44
N ILE A 249 34.47 -25.52 19.50
CA ILE A 249 34.99 -24.16 19.58
C ILE A 249 34.46 -23.45 20.82
N ASN A 250 33.13 -23.52 21.05
CA ASN A 250 32.50 -22.94 22.24
C ASN A 250 33.03 -23.49 23.53
N ARG A 251 33.36 -24.81 23.55
CA ARG A 251 33.93 -25.47 24.75
C ARG A 251 35.35 -25.05 25.01
N ILE A 252 36.18 -24.82 23.98
CA ILE A 252 37.60 -24.49 24.12
C ILE A 252 37.81 -22.98 24.32
N TYR A 253 37.12 -22.16 23.55
CA TYR A 253 37.37 -20.73 23.47
C TYR A 253 36.22 -19.85 24.03
N GLY A 254 35.16 -20.50 24.51
CA GLY A 254 33.97 -19.83 25.03
C GLY A 254 32.93 -19.47 23.92
N THR A 255 31.66 -19.35 24.34
CA THR A 255 30.51 -19.09 23.45
C THR A 255 30.66 -17.79 22.66
N ARG A 256 31.29 -16.77 23.25
CA ARG A 256 31.53 -15.50 22.58
C ARG A 256 32.38 -15.62 21.31
N VAL A 257 33.36 -16.53 21.31
CA VAL A 257 34.22 -16.76 20.13
C VAL A 257 33.45 -17.49 19.04
N GLY A 258 32.65 -18.49 19.41
CA GLY A 258 31.78 -19.17 18.46
C GLY A 258 30.72 -18.29 17.82
N ASP A 259 30.11 -17.40 18.61
CA ASP A 259 29.15 -16.42 18.12
C ASP A 259 29.80 -15.46 17.11
N GLN A 260 31.01 -14.94 17.44
CA GLN A 260 31.76 -14.09 16.50
C GLN A 260 32.13 -14.83 15.20
N LEU A 261 32.41 -16.12 15.26
CA LEU A 261 32.71 -16.92 14.09
C LEU A 261 31.47 -17.09 13.21
N LEU A 262 30.32 -17.37 13.81
CA LEU A 262 29.03 -17.42 13.09
C LEU A 262 28.68 -16.09 12.45
N ILE A 263 28.85 -14.97 13.17
CA ILE A 263 28.62 -13.62 12.63
C ILE A 263 29.55 -13.32 11.45
N ARG A 264 30.81 -13.72 11.53
CA ARG A 264 31.78 -13.53 10.43
C ARG A 264 31.44 -14.40 9.21
N ALA A 265 31.08 -15.66 9.44
CA ALA A 265 30.64 -16.55 8.37
C ALA A 265 29.38 -16.02 7.68
N ALA A 266 28.41 -15.53 8.46
CA ALA A 266 27.19 -14.92 7.95
C ALA A 266 27.42 -13.70 7.05
N LYS A 267 28.49 -12.92 7.28
CA LYS A 267 28.86 -11.76 6.44
C LYS A 267 29.42 -12.15 5.06
N GLY A 268 29.77 -13.42 4.87
CA GLY A 268 30.25 -13.96 3.59
C GLY A 268 29.12 -14.42 2.66
N PHE A 269 27.91 -14.49 3.18
CA PHE A 269 26.69 -14.83 2.43
C PHE A 269 25.81 -13.60 2.22
#